data_11196280ac3a071a99fbec5aee8e4696
#
_entry.id   11196280ac3a071a99fbec5aee8e4696
#
_cell.length_a   1.000
_cell.length_b   1.000
_cell.length_c   1.000
_cell.angle_alpha   90.00
_cell.angle_beta   90.00
_cell.angle_gamma   90.00
#
_symmetry.space_group_name_H-M   'P 1'
#
loop_
_entity.id
_entity.type
_entity.pdbx_description
1 polymer ?
#
loop_
_entity_poly.entity_id
_entity_poly.type
_entity_poly.pdbx_seq_one_letter_code
_entity_poly.pdbx_strand_id
1 'polypeptide(L)'
;YAMVDGLVGSEMCIRDSVAIVTVGFIIMYFTHLVPYRYFSAIAKIFYPVVTLLLIYTALQGSTVDGANSNRWITLPILGFSFQTSTVASVILLVYVSSFFSKNKNKKIEFFDSILKLWLPVFLFVGLILPANLSTSLMLMIVVITLSFFAGYPFKYLISIILLSIFSFAL
;
A
#
# COMPACT_ATOMS: atom_id res chain seq x y z
N TYR A 1 -32.65 31.80 -5.85
CA TYR A 1 -32.81 30.36 -5.69
C TYR A 1 -31.46 29.63 -5.85
N ALA A 2 -30.58 30.04 -6.78
CA ALA A 2 -29.28 29.38 -7.00
C ALA A 2 -28.29 29.45 -5.80
N MET A 3 -28.42 30.48 -4.95
CA MET A 3 -27.55 30.66 -3.77
C MET A 3 -27.89 29.67 -2.63
N VAL A 4 -29.16 29.28 -2.52
CA VAL A 4 -29.61 28.33 -1.46
C VAL A 4 -29.18 26.90 -1.80
N ASP A 5 -29.23 26.51 -3.08
CA ASP A 5 -28.80 25.18 -3.53
C ASP A 5 -27.29 24.97 -3.35
N GLY A 6 -26.48 26.02 -3.54
CA GLY A 6 -25.03 25.97 -3.28
C GLY A 6 -24.69 25.78 -1.80
N LEU A 7 -25.43 26.38 -0.88
CA LEU A 7 -25.23 26.24 0.56
C LEU A 7 -25.66 24.86 1.07
N VAL A 8 -26.79 24.35 0.60
CA VAL A 8 -27.28 23.01 0.98
C VAL A 8 -26.33 21.91 0.48
N GLY A 9 -25.79 22.06 -0.73
CA GLY A 9 -24.79 21.13 -1.27
C GLY A 9 -23.47 21.14 -0.48
N SER A 10 -23.01 22.31 -0.02
CA SER A 10 -21.79 22.43 0.78
C SER A 10 -21.97 21.85 2.19
N GLU A 11 -23.11 22.05 2.83
CA GLU A 11 -23.40 21.47 4.16
C GLU A 11 -23.48 19.94 4.12
N MET A 12 -24.06 19.34 3.08
CA MET A 12 -24.07 17.88 2.88
C MET A 12 -22.63 17.34 2.72
N CYS A 13 -21.82 17.95 1.88
CA CYS A 13 -20.42 17.53 1.70
C CYS A 13 -19.59 17.62 3.00
N ILE A 14 -19.78 18.68 3.78
CA ILE A 14 -19.10 18.86 5.08
C ILE A 14 -19.54 17.78 6.07
N ARG A 15 -20.84 17.53 6.17
CA ARG A 15 -21.39 16.52 7.07
C ARG A 15 -20.89 15.11 6.74
N ASP A 16 -20.84 14.75 5.47
CA ASP A 16 -20.36 13.47 5.01
C ASP A 16 -18.84 13.33 5.28
N SER A 17 -18.06 14.39 5.03
CA SER A 17 -16.63 14.41 5.33
C SER A 17 -16.36 14.26 6.84
N VAL A 18 -17.09 14.95 7.69
CA VAL A 18 -16.98 14.83 9.16
C VAL A 18 -17.35 13.42 9.61
N ALA A 19 -18.38 12.82 9.05
CA ALA A 19 -18.80 11.45 9.38
C ALA A 19 -17.67 10.45 9.02
N ILE A 20 -17.12 10.54 7.82
CA ILE A 20 -16.02 9.67 7.36
C ILE A 20 -14.77 9.83 8.23
N VAL A 21 -14.38 11.06 8.57
CA VAL A 21 -13.25 11.35 9.44
C VAL A 21 -13.48 10.79 10.84
N THR A 22 -14.68 10.95 11.39
CA THR A 22 -15.03 10.40 12.71
C THR A 22 -14.95 8.88 12.73
N VAL A 23 -15.49 8.21 11.71
CA VAL A 23 -15.36 6.75 11.53
C VAL A 23 -13.88 6.36 11.42
N GLY A 24 -13.08 7.11 10.67
CA GLY A 24 -11.64 6.89 10.56
C GLY A 24 -10.92 6.97 11.92
N PHE A 25 -11.24 7.95 12.75
CA PHE A 25 -10.68 8.05 14.11
C PHE A 25 -11.10 6.89 15.01
N ILE A 26 -12.36 6.46 14.92
CA ILE A 26 -12.87 5.31 15.67
C ILE A 26 -12.11 4.04 15.27
N ILE A 27 -11.94 3.79 13.97
CA ILE A 27 -11.18 2.64 13.45
C ILE A 27 -9.72 2.71 13.92
N MET A 28 -9.09 3.88 13.86
CA MET A 28 -7.71 4.08 14.31
C MET A 28 -7.58 3.78 15.82
N TYR A 29 -8.52 4.21 16.64
CA TYR A 29 -8.54 3.93 18.07
C TYR A 29 -8.66 2.43 18.37
N PHE A 30 -9.59 1.72 17.72
CA PHE A 30 -9.73 0.28 17.87
C PHE A 30 -8.51 -0.49 17.35
N THR A 31 -7.93 -0.04 16.24
CA THR A 31 -6.72 -0.64 15.66
C THR A 31 -5.53 -0.52 16.61
N HIS A 32 -5.41 0.60 17.35
CA HIS A 32 -4.37 0.80 18.35
C HIS A 32 -4.45 -0.19 19.53
N LEU A 33 -5.64 -0.65 19.88
CA LEU A 33 -5.85 -1.62 20.97
C LEU A 33 -5.46 -3.06 20.57
N VAL A 34 -5.35 -3.34 19.27
CA VAL A 34 -5.02 -4.67 18.76
C VAL A 34 -3.52 -4.94 18.90
N PRO A 35 -3.09 -6.05 19.56
CA PRO A 35 -1.68 -6.39 19.68
C PRO A 35 -1.03 -6.61 18.30
N TYR A 36 0.15 -6.04 18.09
CA TYR A 36 0.90 -6.08 16.82
C TYR A 36 1.16 -7.49 16.26
N ARG A 37 1.11 -8.52 17.09
CA ARG A 37 1.26 -9.93 16.70
C ARG A 37 0.21 -10.37 15.68
N TYR A 38 -1.02 -9.89 15.83
CA TYR A 38 -2.12 -10.23 14.92
C TYR A 38 -1.90 -9.62 13.53
N PHE A 39 -1.38 -8.41 13.45
CA PHE A 39 -1.08 -7.77 12.16
C PHE A 39 -0.05 -8.57 11.35
N SER A 40 0.96 -9.15 12.01
CA SER A 40 1.95 -10.01 11.34
C SER A 40 1.33 -11.30 10.77
N ALA A 41 0.35 -11.89 11.44
CA ALA A 41 -0.35 -13.07 10.94
C ALA A 41 -1.29 -12.68 9.78
N ILE A 42 -2.05 -11.61 9.95
CA ILE A 42 -2.96 -11.07 8.93
C ILE A 42 -2.19 -10.74 7.65
N ALA A 43 -1.08 -10.01 7.74
CA ALA A 43 -0.28 -9.64 6.58
C ALA A 43 0.19 -10.86 5.78
N LYS A 44 0.57 -11.96 6.44
CA LYS A 44 1.00 -13.19 5.75
C LYS A 44 -0.14 -13.89 5.00
N ILE A 45 -1.34 -13.89 5.58
CA ILE A 45 -2.53 -14.51 4.99
C ILE A 45 -3.04 -13.66 3.83
N PHE A 46 -3.08 -12.34 4.01
CA PHE A 46 -3.60 -11.41 3.00
C PHE A 46 -2.59 -11.12 1.88
N TYR A 47 -1.30 -11.36 2.10
CA TYR A 47 -0.27 -11.15 1.09
C TYR A 47 -0.60 -11.85 -0.25
N PRO A 48 -0.86 -13.19 -0.31
CA PRO A 48 -1.18 -13.84 -1.58
C PRO A 48 -2.52 -13.37 -2.17
N VAL A 49 -3.50 -13.08 -1.34
CA VAL A 49 -4.81 -12.58 -1.79
C VAL A 49 -4.66 -11.24 -2.49
N VAL A 50 -3.92 -10.32 -1.86
CA VAL A 50 -3.70 -8.98 -2.43
C VAL A 50 -2.81 -9.03 -3.66
N THR A 51 -1.84 -9.95 -3.72
CA THR A 51 -1.03 -10.18 -4.92
C THR A 51 -1.92 -10.60 -6.09
N LEU A 52 -2.82 -11.56 -5.89
CA LEU A 52 -3.79 -11.98 -6.90
C LEU A 52 -4.71 -10.83 -7.33
N LEU A 53 -5.14 -10.02 -6.37
CA LEU A 53 -5.99 -8.87 -6.62
C LEU A 53 -5.28 -7.79 -7.45
N LEU A 54 -4.00 -7.55 -7.18
CA LEU A 54 -3.15 -6.65 -7.98
C LEU A 54 -2.93 -7.17 -9.39
N ILE A 55 -2.66 -8.46 -9.55
CA ILE A 55 -2.53 -9.09 -10.88
C ILE A 55 -3.85 -8.97 -11.64
N TYR A 56 -4.96 -9.26 -11.01
CA TYR A 56 -6.29 -9.13 -11.60
C TYR A 56 -6.56 -7.69 -12.09
N THR A 57 -6.29 -6.69 -11.26
CA THR A 57 -6.46 -5.28 -11.64
C THR A 57 -5.49 -4.83 -12.73
N ALA A 58 -4.26 -5.34 -12.74
CA ALA A 58 -3.29 -5.05 -13.80
C ALA A 58 -3.71 -5.64 -15.16
N LEU A 59 -4.37 -6.80 -15.14
CA LEU A 59 -4.82 -7.49 -16.38
C LEU A 59 -6.16 -6.94 -16.91
N GLN A 60 -7.05 -6.45 -16.05
CA GLN A 60 -8.38 -6.01 -16.48
C GLN A 60 -8.41 -4.70 -17.26
N GLY A 61 -7.38 -3.89 -17.23
CA GLY A 61 -7.15 -2.76 -18.13
C GLY A 61 -8.36 -1.90 -18.50
N SER A 62 -9.32 -1.66 -17.60
CA SER A 62 -10.52 -0.91 -17.92
C SER A 62 -10.26 0.60 -17.87
N THR A 63 -10.32 1.24 -19.02
CA THR A 63 -10.39 2.71 -19.12
C THR A 63 -11.83 3.14 -18.89
N VAL A 64 -12.12 3.78 -17.76
CA VAL A 64 -13.36 4.50 -17.53
C VAL A 64 -13.06 5.97 -17.72
N ASP A 65 -13.75 6.62 -18.65
CA ASP A 65 -13.68 8.08 -18.95
C ASP A 65 -12.27 8.66 -19.19
N GLY A 66 -11.41 7.98 -19.98
CA GLY A 66 -10.13 8.57 -20.42
C GLY A 66 -9.04 8.70 -19.33
N ALA A 67 -9.33 8.38 -18.07
CA ALA A 67 -8.35 8.25 -17.03
C ALA A 67 -8.00 6.77 -16.84
N ASN A 68 -6.70 6.46 -16.60
CA ASN A 68 -6.24 5.12 -16.28
C ASN A 68 -6.96 4.56 -15.06
N SER A 69 -8.13 3.94 -15.28
CA SER A 69 -9.04 3.42 -14.25
C SER A 69 -8.64 2.06 -13.70
N ASN A 70 -7.51 1.51 -14.16
CA ASN A 70 -6.97 0.21 -13.74
C ASN A 70 -6.63 0.12 -12.24
N ARG A 71 -7.00 1.13 -11.46
CA ARG A 71 -6.68 1.24 -10.03
C ARG A 71 -7.85 0.95 -9.13
N TRP A 72 -9.08 0.99 -9.67
CA TRP A 72 -10.30 0.95 -8.88
C TRP A 72 -11.08 -0.33 -9.16
N ILE A 73 -11.44 -1.03 -8.10
CA ILE A 73 -12.43 -2.10 -8.17
C ILE A 73 -13.73 -1.55 -7.61
N THR A 74 -14.77 -1.52 -8.44
CA THR A 74 -16.13 -1.25 -8.00
C THR A 74 -16.78 -2.57 -7.62
N LEU A 75 -17.19 -2.68 -6.37
CA LEU A 75 -18.01 -3.79 -5.91
C LEU A 75 -19.45 -3.54 -6.33
N PRO A 76 -20.01 -4.30 -7.30
CA PRO A 76 -21.34 -4.03 -7.85
C PRO A 76 -22.47 -4.18 -6.83
N ILE A 77 -22.21 -4.91 -5.73
CA ILE A 77 -23.20 -5.19 -4.67
C ILE A 77 -23.31 -4.04 -3.66
N LEU A 78 -22.22 -3.31 -3.41
CA LEU A 78 -22.16 -2.30 -2.34
C LEU A 78 -21.97 -0.87 -2.86
N GLY A 79 -21.76 -0.67 -4.17
CA GLY A 79 -21.52 0.64 -4.77
C GLY A 79 -20.22 1.33 -4.33
N PHE A 80 -19.39 0.66 -3.54
CA PHE A 80 -18.10 1.20 -3.09
C PHE A 80 -17.00 0.86 -4.09
N SER A 81 -16.25 1.88 -4.50
CA SER A 81 -15.00 1.71 -5.24
C SER A 81 -13.83 1.84 -4.29
N PHE A 82 -12.91 0.88 -4.28
CA PHE A 82 -11.68 0.97 -3.52
C PHE A 82 -10.45 0.78 -4.43
N GLN A 83 -9.38 1.46 -4.05
CA GLN A 83 -8.13 1.39 -4.77
C GLN A 83 -7.29 0.22 -4.24
N THR A 84 -7.05 -0.79 -5.08
CA THR A 84 -6.30 -2.00 -4.70
C THR A 84 -4.87 -1.71 -4.27
N SER A 85 -4.21 -0.73 -4.90
CA SER A 85 -2.85 -0.33 -4.54
C SER A 85 -2.72 0.24 -3.12
N THR A 86 -3.76 0.88 -2.58
CA THR A 86 -3.77 1.39 -1.21
C THR A 86 -3.75 0.24 -0.20
N VAL A 87 -4.61 -0.75 -0.40
CA VAL A 87 -4.67 -1.96 0.45
C VAL A 87 -3.36 -2.74 0.35
N ALA A 88 -2.82 -2.89 -0.86
CA ALA A 88 -1.54 -3.53 -1.12
C ALA A 88 -0.39 -2.85 -0.37
N SER A 89 -0.34 -1.52 -0.40
CA SER A 89 0.70 -0.74 0.28
C SER A 89 0.68 -0.99 1.80
N VAL A 90 -0.49 -0.96 2.42
CA VAL A 90 -0.63 -1.22 3.86
C VAL A 90 -0.16 -2.63 4.22
N ILE A 91 -0.59 -3.65 3.48
CA ILE A 91 -0.23 -5.04 3.74
C ILE A 91 1.27 -5.27 3.53
N LEU A 92 1.85 -4.68 2.49
CA LEU A 92 3.29 -4.75 2.25
C LEU A 92 4.09 -4.11 3.38
N LEU A 93 3.71 -2.92 3.85
CA LEU A 93 4.40 -2.23 4.94
C LEU A 93 4.33 -3.03 6.25
N VAL A 94 3.19 -3.64 6.56
CA VAL A 94 3.04 -4.52 7.73
C VAL A 94 3.91 -5.77 7.57
N TYR A 95 3.98 -6.35 6.37
CA TYR A 95 4.83 -7.50 6.08
C TYR A 95 6.31 -7.17 6.29
N VAL A 96 6.79 -6.06 5.72
CA VAL A 96 8.18 -5.58 5.84
C VAL A 96 8.54 -5.30 7.31
N SER A 97 7.67 -4.61 8.05
CA SER A 97 7.86 -4.32 9.47
C SER A 97 7.93 -5.60 10.30
N SER A 98 7.07 -6.58 9.98
CA SER A 98 7.08 -7.89 10.63
C SER A 98 8.36 -8.68 10.36
N PHE A 99 8.90 -8.60 9.14
CA PHE A 99 10.15 -9.22 8.77
C PHE A 99 11.32 -8.67 9.60
N PHE A 100 11.44 -7.36 9.71
CA PHE A 100 12.49 -6.73 10.51
C PHE A 100 12.33 -7.00 12.00
N SER A 101 11.12 -6.97 12.53
CA SER A 101 10.84 -7.28 13.94
C SER A 101 11.28 -8.71 14.32
N LYS A 102 11.06 -9.69 13.42
CA LYS A 102 11.47 -11.08 13.66
C LYS A 102 12.97 -11.33 13.54
N ASN A 103 13.65 -10.51 12.75
CA ASN A 103 15.09 -10.66 12.47
C ASN A 103 15.95 -9.66 13.24
N LYS A 104 15.40 -8.93 14.21
CA LYS A 104 16.09 -7.87 14.97
C LYS A 104 17.42 -8.34 15.60
N ASN A 105 17.50 -9.60 16.04
CA ASN A 105 18.67 -10.17 16.73
C ASN A 105 19.47 -11.12 15.86
N LYS A 106 19.16 -11.26 14.57
CA LYS A 106 19.86 -12.17 13.65
C LYS A 106 20.68 -11.37 12.65
N LYS A 107 21.85 -11.89 12.30
CA LYS A 107 22.58 -11.37 11.13
C LYS A 107 21.74 -11.68 9.89
N ILE A 108 21.28 -10.63 9.22
CA ILE A 108 20.48 -10.76 8.00
C ILE A 108 21.45 -11.13 6.87
N GLU A 109 21.37 -12.36 6.37
CA GLU A 109 22.11 -12.78 5.20
C GLU A 109 21.53 -12.11 3.94
N PHE A 110 22.42 -11.73 3.02
CA PHE A 110 22.01 -10.98 1.82
C PHE A 110 21.02 -11.75 0.96
N PHE A 111 21.31 -13.04 0.66
CA PHE A 111 20.43 -13.86 -0.19
C PHE A 111 19.05 -14.12 0.45
N ASP A 112 19.02 -14.38 1.74
CA ASP A 112 17.78 -14.57 2.48
C ASP A 112 16.90 -13.31 2.49
N SER A 113 17.56 -12.16 2.57
CA SER A 113 16.88 -10.85 2.53
C SER A 113 16.33 -10.54 1.14
N ILE A 114 17.07 -10.84 0.06
CA ILE A 114 16.58 -10.64 -1.30
C ILE A 114 15.33 -11.45 -1.55
N LEU A 115 15.32 -12.72 -1.21
CA LEU A 115 14.19 -13.62 -1.49
C LEU A 115 12.97 -13.33 -0.60
N LYS A 116 13.19 -13.08 0.69
CA LYS A 116 12.08 -12.97 1.67
C LYS A 116 11.56 -11.56 1.86
N LEU A 117 12.37 -10.54 1.59
CA LEU A 117 12.00 -9.14 1.77
C LEU A 117 11.85 -8.42 0.43
N TRP A 118 12.91 -8.41 -0.38
CA TRP A 118 12.98 -7.56 -1.55
C TRP A 118 12.18 -8.10 -2.74
N LEU A 119 12.14 -9.41 -2.94
CA LEU A 119 11.33 -10.01 -4.00
C LEU A 119 9.83 -9.68 -3.83
N PRO A 120 9.21 -9.83 -2.64
CA PRO A 120 7.85 -9.33 -2.40
C PRO A 120 7.68 -7.84 -2.66
N VAL A 121 8.64 -7.02 -2.24
CA VAL A 121 8.59 -5.56 -2.45
C VAL A 121 8.61 -5.22 -3.93
N PHE A 122 9.57 -5.74 -4.69
CA PHE A 122 9.68 -5.49 -6.13
C PHE A 122 8.48 -6.01 -6.91
N LEU A 123 7.89 -7.13 -6.49
CA LEU A 123 6.69 -7.68 -7.11
C LEU A 123 5.51 -6.71 -6.93
N PHE A 124 5.27 -6.20 -5.74
CA PHE A 124 4.19 -5.23 -5.48
C PHE A 124 4.43 -3.91 -6.19
N VAL A 125 5.64 -3.36 -6.07
CA VAL A 125 6.04 -2.11 -6.73
C VAL A 125 5.90 -2.24 -8.25
N GLY A 126 6.36 -3.34 -8.84
CA GLY A 126 6.28 -3.60 -10.28
C GLY A 126 4.84 -3.76 -10.79
N LEU A 127 3.95 -4.37 -10.01
CA LEU A 127 2.53 -4.47 -10.37
C LEU A 127 1.79 -3.13 -10.24
N ILE A 128 2.18 -2.27 -9.31
CA ILE A 128 1.57 -0.94 -9.11
C ILE A 128 2.11 0.07 -10.13
N LEU A 129 3.36 -0.08 -10.57
CA LEU A 129 4.09 0.88 -11.42
C LEU A 129 3.32 1.28 -12.69
N PRO A 130 2.81 0.37 -13.53
CA PRO A 130 2.08 0.74 -14.74
C PRO A 130 0.77 1.47 -14.46
N ALA A 131 0.15 1.19 -13.31
CA ALA A 131 -1.11 1.82 -12.91
C ALA A 131 -0.88 3.17 -12.23
N ASN A 132 0.16 3.33 -11.40
CA ASN A 132 0.43 4.54 -10.63
C ASN A 132 1.91 4.66 -10.24
N LEU A 133 2.67 5.32 -11.08
CA LEU A 133 4.10 5.58 -10.86
C LEU A 133 4.36 6.33 -9.54
N SER A 134 3.55 7.34 -9.21
CA SER A 134 3.71 8.13 -7.98
C SER A 134 3.55 7.28 -6.72
N THR A 135 2.51 6.44 -6.66
CA THR A 135 2.27 5.54 -5.52
C THR A 135 3.36 4.48 -5.40
N SER A 136 3.80 3.92 -6.53
CA SER A 136 4.87 2.93 -6.59
C SER A 136 6.20 3.50 -6.07
N LEU A 137 6.56 4.70 -6.51
CA LEU A 137 7.77 5.41 -6.08
C LEU A 137 7.71 5.77 -4.59
N MET A 138 6.59 6.31 -4.13
CA MET A 138 6.36 6.63 -2.72
C MET A 138 6.49 5.38 -1.84
N LEU A 139 5.88 4.27 -2.25
CA LEU A 139 5.96 3.00 -1.53
C LEU A 139 7.40 2.50 -1.42
N MET A 140 8.17 2.59 -2.51
CA MET A 140 9.58 2.20 -2.53
C MET A 140 10.42 3.05 -1.57
N ILE A 141 10.22 4.38 -1.57
CA ILE A 141 10.92 5.29 -0.65
C ILE A 141 10.60 4.94 0.80
N VAL A 142 9.34 4.68 1.12
CA VAL A 142 8.93 4.32 2.50
C VAL A 142 9.55 3.00 2.93
N VAL A 143 9.61 1.98 2.07
CA VAL A 143 10.24 0.70 2.37
C VAL A 143 11.74 0.84 2.58
N ILE A 144 12.44 1.64 1.76
CA ILE A 144 13.88 1.92 1.91
C ILE A 144 14.12 2.64 3.24
N THR A 145 13.33 3.65 3.56
CA THR A 145 13.42 4.41 4.81
C THR A 145 13.20 3.50 6.02
N LEU A 146 12.18 2.65 5.97
CA LEU A 146 11.89 1.67 7.02
C LEU A 146 13.06 0.69 7.20
N SER A 147 13.66 0.23 6.11
CA SER A 147 14.81 -0.68 6.12
C SER A 147 16.03 -0.01 6.74
N PHE A 148 16.26 1.27 6.45
CA PHE A 148 17.31 2.06 7.05
C PHE A 148 17.16 2.17 8.58
N PHE A 149 15.97 2.53 9.07
CA PHE A 149 15.70 2.62 10.50
C PHE A 149 15.71 1.25 11.21
N ALA A 150 15.42 0.17 10.49
CA ALA A 150 15.50 -1.19 11.02
C ALA A 150 16.94 -1.71 11.19
N GLY A 151 17.96 -0.92 10.80
CA GLY A 151 19.37 -1.31 10.91
C GLY A 151 19.83 -2.26 9.81
N TYR A 152 19.19 -2.23 8.64
CA TYR A 152 19.62 -3.03 7.49
C TYR A 152 21.03 -2.59 7.01
N PRO A 153 21.95 -3.52 6.63
CA PRO A 153 23.31 -3.19 6.25
C PRO A 153 23.38 -2.19 5.09
N PHE A 154 24.05 -1.08 5.31
CA PHE A 154 24.08 0.07 4.40
C PHE A 154 24.58 -0.28 2.99
N LYS A 155 25.54 -1.22 2.90
CA LYS A 155 26.09 -1.71 1.61
C LYS A 155 25.01 -2.33 0.72
N TYR A 156 24.11 -3.12 1.32
CA TYR A 156 23.01 -3.77 0.60
C TYR A 156 21.91 -2.78 0.24
N LEU A 157 21.67 -1.79 1.11
CA LEU A 157 20.69 -0.75 0.86
C LEU A 157 21.04 0.09 -0.36
N ILE A 158 22.31 0.47 -0.52
CA ILE A 158 22.82 1.21 -1.69
C ILE A 158 22.60 0.39 -2.97
N SER A 159 22.92 -0.91 -2.95
CA SER A 159 22.70 -1.79 -4.11
C SER A 159 21.23 -1.83 -4.54
N ILE A 160 20.31 -1.84 -3.57
CA ILE A 160 18.89 -1.87 -3.84
C ILE A 160 18.37 -0.52 -4.34
N ILE A 161 18.90 0.59 -3.82
CA ILE A 161 18.56 1.92 -4.33
C ILE A 161 18.99 2.06 -5.80
N LEU A 162 20.21 1.61 -6.15
CA LEU A 162 20.67 1.62 -7.54
C LEU A 162 19.80 0.75 -8.44
N LEU A 163 19.42 -0.44 -7.97
CA LEU A 163 18.53 -1.33 -8.71
C LEU A 163 17.14 -0.71 -8.89
N SER A 164 16.62 -0.02 -7.88
CA SER A 164 15.34 0.68 -7.95
C SER A 164 15.36 1.80 -8.97
N ILE A 165 16.40 2.65 -8.95
CA ILE A 165 16.58 3.74 -9.92
C ILE A 165 16.60 3.19 -11.33
N PHE A 166 17.33 2.09 -11.55
CA PHE A 166 17.39 1.43 -12.85
C PHE A 166 16.01 0.88 -13.30
N SER A 167 15.26 0.30 -12.37
CA SER A 167 13.90 -0.22 -12.63
C SER A 167 12.88 0.88 -12.96
N PHE A 168 13.04 2.09 -12.41
CA PHE A 168 12.17 3.23 -12.70
C PHE A 168 12.60 4.04 -13.93
N ALA A 169 13.84 3.85 -14.41
CA ALA A 169 14.38 4.52 -15.60
C ALA A 169 14.08 3.77 -16.91
N LEU A 170 13.67 2.49 -16.84
CA LEU A 170 13.24 1.63 -17.95
C LEU A 170 11.74 1.78 -18.19
#